data_86286cfa1319c2f2ac8534836a07ea65
#
_entry.id   86286cfa1319c2f2ac8534836a07ea65
#
_cell.length_a   1.000
_cell.length_b   1.000
_cell.length_c   1.000
_cell.angle_alpha   90.00
_cell.angle_beta   90.00
_cell.angle_gamma   90.00
#
_symmetry.space_group_name_H-M   'P 1'
#
loop_
_entity.id
_entity.type
_entity.pdbx_description
1 polymer ?
#
loop_
_entity_poly.entity_id
_entity_poly.type
_entity_poly.pdbx_seq_one_letter_code
_entity_poly.pdbx_strand_id
1 'polypeptide(L)'
;MSQQKKIMLLGGAAHIIPVIEAAHRHGIYVITVDYLPDNAAHKYSDEYVNVSIIDKEAVLKAAQERNIDGIVSFGIDPGVESAAYVQEQMHLPPLGPYQSARILQNKDLFRAFMTEHGFNVPKSKGFSSKEEALADMNWYEYPMIVKPADGSGSKGVTRVDNEQELVRALDVAFDRSRCGNIIVEAFIEKVGCSSDCDAFSVNGVLKAIYYSSQYFDEKADNPYAPAAFCWPSTFTAEQESYLTSEIQRMLQLLNMGTTVYNIEARIGKDGKPYIMEVTPRGGGNRLSEMVRYMTGVDFIEANVLGAIGETPAIEQKPIKGYWAEVILHADKKGKFAGVAISDNMKSNVVELAPTIEIGHEVEPFSCASDAIGSCVLHFDNKEQMEYAIMHQSEWLKIIVE
;
A
#
# COMPACT_ATOMS: atom_id res chain seq x y z
N MET A 1 11.05 5.70 -37.29
CA MET A 1 10.98 4.88 -36.08
C MET A 1 10.47 5.78 -34.96
N SER A 2 9.43 5.40 -34.25
CA SER A 2 9.00 6.16 -33.05
C SER A 2 10.16 6.14 -32.05
N GLN A 3 10.41 7.27 -31.39
CA GLN A 3 11.41 7.35 -30.32
C GLN A 3 10.98 6.40 -29.20
N GLN A 4 11.92 5.65 -28.62
CA GLN A 4 11.68 4.76 -27.48
C GLN A 4 11.15 5.61 -26.29
N LYS A 5 10.01 5.22 -25.74
CA LYS A 5 9.43 5.83 -24.56
C LYS A 5 10.30 5.60 -23.34
N LYS A 6 10.33 6.56 -22.41
CA LYS A 6 11.09 6.50 -21.16
C LYS A 6 10.18 6.69 -19.96
N ILE A 7 10.25 5.78 -19.02
CA ILE A 7 9.54 5.88 -17.74
C ILE A 7 10.52 5.99 -16.57
N MET A 8 10.21 6.87 -15.63
CA MET A 8 10.96 7.01 -14.38
C MET A 8 10.19 6.33 -13.24
N LEU A 9 10.84 5.42 -12.52
CA LEU A 9 10.29 4.72 -11.36
C LEU A 9 10.95 5.26 -10.09
N LEU A 10 10.13 5.76 -9.17
CA LEU A 10 10.59 6.30 -7.89
C LEU A 10 10.68 5.17 -6.87
N GLY A 11 11.92 4.89 -6.44
CA GLY A 11 12.31 3.82 -5.54
C GLY A 11 13.19 2.77 -6.22
N GLY A 12 13.77 1.87 -5.40
CA GLY A 12 14.70 0.84 -5.86
C GLY A 12 14.48 -0.53 -5.19
N ALA A 13 13.45 -0.69 -4.36
CA ALA A 13 13.19 -1.94 -3.64
C ALA A 13 12.73 -3.06 -4.57
N ALA A 14 12.92 -4.32 -4.15
CA ALA A 14 12.65 -5.49 -4.96
C ALA A 14 11.21 -5.58 -5.50
N HIS A 15 10.22 -5.08 -4.76
CA HIS A 15 8.81 -5.14 -5.15
C HIS A 15 8.46 -4.29 -6.40
N ILE A 16 9.35 -3.41 -6.88
CA ILE A 16 9.12 -2.69 -8.15
C ILE A 16 9.70 -3.43 -9.37
N ILE A 17 10.40 -4.56 -9.20
CA ILE A 17 10.94 -5.36 -10.31
C ILE A 17 9.83 -5.77 -11.30
N PRO A 18 8.64 -6.22 -10.87
CA PRO A 18 7.55 -6.53 -11.81
C PRO A 18 7.10 -5.33 -12.66
N VAL A 19 7.25 -4.09 -12.16
CA VAL A 19 6.95 -2.86 -12.92
C VAL A 19 7.99 -2.62 -14.01
N ILE A 20 9.27 -2.86 -13.70
CA ILE A 20 10.38 -2.79 -14.67
C ILE A 20 10.16 -3.81 -15.79
N GLU A 21 9.86 -5.06 -15.43
CA GLU A 21 9.59 -6.13 -16.38
C GLU A 21 8.37 -5.81 -17.27
N ALA A 22 7.31 -5.25 -16.69
CA ALA A 22 6.16 -4.79 -17.46
C ALA A 22 6.53 -3.72 -18.48
N ALA A 23 7.31 -2.72 -18.08
CA ALA A 23 7.80 -1.68 -18.98
C ALA A 23 8.67 -2.24 -20.11
N HIS A 24 9.60 -3.15 -19.79
CA HIS A 24 10.46 -3.80 -20.77
C HIS A 24 9.68 -4.66 -21.79
N ARG A 25 8.60 -5.34 -21.38
CA ARG A 25 7.73 -6.07 -22.33
C ARG A 25 7.14 -5.17 -23.43
N HIS A 26 6.98 -3.88 -23.13
CA HIS A 26 6.52 -2.85 -24.07
C HIS A 26 7.66 -2.06 -24.74
N GLY A 27 8.92 -2.47 -24.56
CA GLY A 27 10.07 -1.79 -25.14
C GLY A 27 10.34 -0.40 -24.55
N ILE A 28 9.84 -0.12 -23.34
CA ILE A 28 10.00 1.15 -22.64
C ILE A 28 11.34 1.16 -21.90
N TYR A 29 12.09 2.25 -22.02
CA TYR A 29 13.35 2.47 -21.27
C TYR A 29 13.03 2.87 -19.83
N VAL A 30 13.63 2.17 -18.86
CA VAL A 30 13.31 2.32 -17.44
C VAL A 30 14.45 3.00 -16.68
N ILE A 31 14.11 4.07 -15.97
CA ILE A 31 15.02 4.84 -15.12
C ILE A 31 14.55 4.66 -13.67
N THR A 32 15.35 4.05 -12.81
CA THR A 32 15.07 4.00 -11.37
C THR A 32 15.74 5.15 -10.62
N VAL A 33 15.03 5.71 -9.64
CA VAL A 33 15.49 6.85 -8.82
C VAL A 33 15.38 6.49 -7.35
N ASP A 34 16.49 6.51 -6.63
CA ASP A 34 16.54 6.28 -5.19
C ASP A 34 17.85 6.85 -4.62
N TYR A 35 17.87 7.20 -3.34
CA TYR A 35 19.11 7.62 -2.65
C TYR A 35 19.98 6.43 -2.18
N LEU A 36 19.43 5.20 -2.19
CA LEU A 36 20.12 3.97 -1.81
C LEU A 36 20.62 3.23 -3.07
N PRO A 37 21.92 3.31 -3.39
CA PRO A 37 22.46 2.78 -4.66
C PRO A 37 22.42 1.26 -4.76
N ASP A 38 22.39 0.55 -3.63
CA ASP A 38 22.46 -0.91 -3.57
C ASP A 38 21.09 -1.60 -3.61
N ASN A 39 20.00 -0.82 -3.79
CA ASN A 39 18.67 -1.37 -3.88
C ASN A 39 18.50 -2.33 -5.08
N ALA A 40 17.81 -3.45 -4.82
CA ALA A 40 17.76 -4.61 -5.70
C ALA A 40 17.23 -4.33 -7.12
N ALA A 41 16.30 -3.38 -7.28
CA ALA A 41 15.68 -3.12 -8.57
C ALA A 41 16.58 -2.37 -9.56
N HIS A 42 17.62 -1.65 -9.10
CA HIS A 42 18.47 -0.83 -9.98
C HIS A 42 19.21 -1.67 -11.03
N LYS A 43 19.58 -2.90 -10.70
CA LYS A 43 20.27 -3.81 -11.64
C LYS A 43 19.35 -4.35 -12.75
N TYR A 44 18.04 -4.15 -12.65
CA TYR A 44 17.05 -4.55 -13.66
C TYR A 44 16.59 -3.39 -14.53
N SER A 45 16.85 -2.12 -14.12
CA SER A 45 16.55 -0.94 -14.92
C SER A 45 17.65 -0.64 -15.93
N ASP A 46 17.35 0.18 -16.94
CA ASP A 46 18.30 0.61 -17.95
C ASP A 46 19.24 1.72 -17.42
N GLU A 47 18.74 2.52 -16.46
CA GLU A 47 19.49 3.61 -15.84
C GLU A 47 19.12 3.75 -14.36
N TYR A 48 20.10 4.09 -13.53
CA TYR A 48 19.90 4.46 -12.13
C TYR A 48 20.31 5.90 -11.88
N VAL A 49 19.53 6.62 -11.10
CA VAL A 49 19.79 8.01 -10.69
C VAL A 49 19.77 8.11 -9.17
N ASN A 50 20.88 8.54 -8.59
CA ASN A 50 21.01 8.73 -7.14
C ASN A 50 20.39 10.08 -6.73
N VAL A 51 19.09 10.08 -6.45
CA VAL A 51 18.32 11.23 -5.98
C VAL A 51 17.29 10.74 -4.97
N SER A 52 17.08 11.51 -3.90
CA SER A 52 16.02 11.21 -2.94
C SER A 52 14.63 11.40 -3.57
N ILE A 53 13.79 10.38 -3.50
CA ILE A 53 12.44 10.40 -4.08
C ILE A 53 11.48 11.39 -3.42
N ILE A 54 11.81 11.89 -2.23
CA ILE A 54 11.03 12.92 -1.51
C ILE A 54 11.47 14.35 -1.88
N ASP A 55 12.61 14.52 -2.53
CA ASP A 55 13.07 15.81 -3.06
C ASP A 55 12.48 16.01 -4.47
N LYS A 56 11.26 16.51 -4.52
CA LYS A 56 10.51 16.70 -5.77
C LYS A 56 11.22 17.60 -6.79
N GLU A 57 12.01 18.60 -6.34
CA GLU A 57 12.75 19.49 -7.23
C GLU A 57 13.95 18.77 -7.86
N ALA A 58 14.68 17.97 -7.08
CA ALA A 58 15.77 17.16 -7.61
C ALA A 58 15.25 16.06 -8.55
N VAL A 59 14.09 15.45 -8.24
CA VAL A 59 13.41 14.48 -9.11
C VAL A 59 12.97 15.15 -10.41
N LEU A 60 12.37 16.36 -10.35
CA LEU A 60 11.97 17.13 -11.53
C LEU A 60 13.17 17.43 -12.44
N LYS A 61 14.26 17.89 -11.87
CA LYS A 61 15.49 18.16 -12.62
C LYS A 61 16.00 16.89 -13.33
N ALA A 62 16.08 15.77 -12.60
CA ALA A 62 16.51 14.49 -13.15
C ALA A 62 15.60 14.01 -14.28
N ALA A 63 14.30 14.22 -14.16
CA ALA A 63 13.28 13.88 -15.15
C ALA A 63 13.42 14.75 -16.43
N GLN A 64 13.61 16.06 -16.28
CA GLN A 64 13.82 17.00 -17.38
C GLN A 64 15.09 16.70 -18.19
N GLU A 65 16.21 16.43 -17.49
CA GLU A 65 17.50 16.09 -18.14
C GLU A 65 17.38 14.83 -19.01
N ARG A 66 16.47 13.91 -18.69
CA ARG A 66 16.26 12.65 -19.39
C ARG A 66 15.13 12.67 -20.41
N ASN A 67 14.34 13.73 -20.41
CA ASN A 67 13.17 13.88 -21.29
C ASN A 67 12.26 12.64 -21.19
N ILE A 68 11.79 12.34 -19.98
CA ILE A 68 10.91 11.18 -19.73
C ILE A 68 9.51 11.39 -20.33
N ASP A 69 8.83 10.29 -20.65
CA ASP A 69 7.43 10.27 -21.11
C ASP A 69 6.43 9.96 -19.99
N GLY A 70 6.91 9.44 -18.86
CA GLY A 70 6.08 9.10 -17.72
C GLY A 70 6.89 8.90 -16.44
N ILE A 71 6.21 8.98 -15.29
CA ILE A 71 6.79 8.77 -13.97
C ILE A 71 5.79 8.06 -13.07
N VAL A 72 6.26 7.10 -12.27
CA VAL A 72 5.46 6.27 -11.36
C VAL A 72 6.16 6.09 -10.03
N SER A 73 5.41 6.15 -8.94
CA SER A 73 5.76 5.54 -7.65
C SER A 73 4.87 4.31 -7.47
N PHE A 74 5.45 3.13 -7.26
CA PHE A 74 4.70 1.88 -7.11
C PHE A 74 5.12 1.16 -5.83
N GLY A 75 4.15 0.91 -4.93
CA GLY A 75 4.43 0.32 -3.62
C GLY A 75 5.22 1.22 -2.66
N ILE A 76 5.44 2.49 -2.99
CA ILE A 76 6.31 3.41 -2.25
C ILE A 76 5.60 4.75 -2.06
N ASP A 77 4.97 4.96 -0.89
CA ASP A 77 4.19 6.17 -0.57
C ASP A 77 5.00 7.48 -0.68
N PRO A 78 6.25 7.57 -0.15
CA PRO A 78 7.00 8.81 -0.19
C PRO A 78 7.25 9.39 -1.58
N GLY A 79 7.23 8.56 -2.63
CA GLY A 79 7.46 9.01 -4.00
C GLY A 79 6.23 9.58 -4.70
N VAL A 80 5.02 9.35 -4.18
CA VAL A 80 3.75 9.70 -4.85
C VAL A 80 3.62 11.21 -5.09
N GLU A 81 3.91 12.02 -4.07
CA GLU A 81 3.85 13.48 -4.21
C GLU A 81 4.86 13.99 -5.23
N SER A 82 6.09 13.44 -5.24
CA SER A 82 7.11 13.83 -6.22
C SER A 82 6.70 13.40 -7.64
N ALA A 83 6.11 12.21 -7.81
CA ALA A 83 5.61 11.77 -9.11
C ALA A 83 4.52 12.71 -9.64
N ALA A 84 3.51 13.04 -8.82
CA ALA A 84 2.44 13.96 -9.20
C ALA A 84 2.95 15.37 -9.50
N TYR A 85 3.92 15.87 -8.73
CA TYR A 85 4.56 17.16 -8.97
C TYR A 85 5.27 17.19 -10.32
N VAL A 86 6.09 16.19 -10.63
CA VAL A 86 6.80 16.09 -11.91
C VAL A 86 5.83 15.98 -13.09
N GLN A 87 4.77 15.16 -12.95
CA GLN A 87 3.73 15.05 -13.97
C GLN A 87 3.10 16.41 -14.30
N GLU A 88 2.76 17.18 -13.26
CA GLU A 88 2.17 18.52 -13.44
C GLU A 88 3.16 19.51 -14.09
N GLN A 89 4.41 19.58 -13.61
CA GLN A 89 5.42 20.51 -14.12
C GLN A 89 5.87 20.20 -15.56
N MET A 90 5.90 18.94 -15.95
CA MET A 90 6.32 18.50 -17.28
C MET A 90 5.15 18.22 -18.24
N HIS A 91 3.90 18.44 -17.80
CA HIS A 91 2.69 18.12 -18.56
C HIS A 91 2.64 16.65 -19.03
N LEU A 92 3.09 15.74 -18.18
CA LEU A 92 3.04 14.29 -18.42
C LEU A 92 1.63 13.75 -18.12
N PRO A 93 1.31 12.52 -18.57
CA PRO A 93 0.04 11.85 -18.22
C PRO A 93 -0.12 11.78 -16.69
N PRO A 94 -1.18 12.41 -16.13
CA PRO A 94 -1.28 12.56 -14.68
C PRO A 94 -1.99 11.39 -14.02
N LEU A 95 -1.50 11.00 -12.83
CA LEU A 95 -2.28 10.19 -11.87
C LEU A 95 -3.46 11.00 -11.29
N GLY A 96 -3.35 12.32 -11.31
CA GLY A 96 -4.29 13.32 -10.81
C GLY A 96 -3.54 14.63 -10.52
N PRO A 97 -4.23 15.71 -10.12
CA PRO A 97 -3.59 16.95 -9.72
C PRO A 97 -2.62 16.75 -8.55
N TYR A 98 -1.51 17.48 -8.54
CA TYR A 98 -0.54 17.42 -7.43
C TYR A 98 -1.18 17.65 -6.06
N GLN A 99 -2.10 18.62 -5.97
CA GLN A 99 -2.83 18.89 -4.73
C GLN A 99 -3.70 17.71 -4.28
N SER A 100 -4.29 16.97 -5.21
CA SER A 100 -5.08 15.77 -4.90
C SER A 100 -4.20 14.62 -4.40
N ALA A 101 -3.02 14.45 -4.98
CA ALA A 101 -2.03 13.50 -4.47
C ALA A 101 -1.60 13.85 -3.03
N ARG A 102 -1.38 15.13 -2.72
CA ARG A 102 -1.09 15.60 -1.36
C ARG A 102 -2.22 15.31 -0.38
N ILE A 103 -3.48 15.54 -0.77
CA ILE A 103 -4.64 15.21 0.07
C ILE A 103 -4.63 13.73 0.40
N LEU A 104 -4.40 12.87 -0.57
CA LEU A 104 -4.41 11.42 -0.36
C LEU A 104 -3.20 10.92 0.46
N GLN A 105 -2.05 11.60 0.37
CA GLN A 105 -0.81 11.20 1.08
C GLN A 105 -0.73 11.72 2.51
N ASN A 106 -1.50 12.74 2.88
CA ASN A 106 -1.47 13.36 4.20
C ASN A 106 -2.79 13.10 4.94
N LYS A 107 -2.72 12.30 6.00
CA LYS A 107 -3.90 11.79 6.71
C LYS A 107 -4.77 12.89 7.32
N ASP A 108 -4.19 13.99 7.77
CA ASP A 108 -4.90 15.17 8.28
C ASP A 108 -5.68 15.87 7.14
N LEU A 109 -5.05 16.08 5.99
CA LEU A 109 -5.71 16.63 4.80
C LEU A 109 -6.79 15.69 4.27
N PHE A 110 -6.51 14.39 4.24
CA PHE A 110 -7.45 13.36 3.79
C PHE A 110 -8.70 13.32 4.68
N ARG A 111 -8.55 13.34 6.00
CA ARG A 111 -9.70 13.37 6.93
C ARG A 111 -10.49 14.67 6.85
N ALA A 112 -9.81 15.82 6.67
CA ALA A 112 -10.48 17.10 6.46
C ALA A 112 -11.32 17.08 5.18
N PHE A 113 -10.74 16.61 4.06
CA PHE A 113 -11.45 16.44 2.80
C PHE A 113 -12.66 15.50 2.93
N MET A 114 -12.49 14.34 3.55
CA MET A 114 -13.59 13.40 3.76
C MET A 114 -14.73 14.01 4.59
N THR A 115 -14.40 14.76 5.65
CA THR A 115 -15.38 15.43 6.51
C THR A 115 -16.15 16.49 5.73
N GLU A 116 -15.45 17.35 4.98
CA GLU A 116 -16.04 18.41 4.15
C GLU A 116 -17.04 17.86 3.13
N HIS A 117 -16.72 16.72 2.55
CA HIS A 117 -17.55 16.09 1.51
C HIS A 117 -18.52 15.02 2.04
N GLY A 118 -18.68 14.87 3.37
CA GLY A 118 -19.69 14.02 3.99
C GLY A 118 -19.48 12.51 3.81
N PHE A 119 -18.21 12.05 3.73
CA PHE A 119 -17.87 10.64 3.80
C PHE A 119 -18.01 10.10 5.23
N ASN A 120 -18.14 8.78 5.37
CA ASN A 120 -17.97 8.15 6.68
C ASN A 120 -16.49 8.27 7.10
N VAL A 121 -16.22 9.00 8.16
CA VAL A 121 -14.89 9.30 8.67
C VAL A 121 -14.86 9.21 10.18
N PRO A 122 -13.80 8.68 10.82
CA PRO A 122 -13.67 8.77 12.27
C PRO A 122 -13.56 10.25 12.69
N LYS A 123 -14.12 10.60 13.87
CA LYS A 123 -13.85 11.91 14.47
C LYS A 123 -12.34 12.09 14.56
N SER A 124 -11.80 13.12 13.90
CA SER A 124 -10.37 13.29 13.74
C SER A 124 -9.94 14.76 13.76
N LYS A 125 -8.72 15.03 14.21
CA LYS A 125 -8.13 16.36 14.20
C LYS A 125 -6.62 16.26 13.97
N GLY A 126 -6.10 17.11 13.06
CA GLY A 126 -4.67 17.29 12.82
C GLY A 126 -4.09 18.31 13.80
N PHE A 127 -2.82 18.14 14.16
CA PHE A 127 -2.06 19.05 15.03
C PHE A 127 -0.65 19.26 14.48
N SER A 128 -0.16 20.51 14.60
CA SER A 128 1.18 20.92 14.16
C SER A 128 2.17 21.02 15.31
N SER A 129 1.71 20.91 16.55
CA SER A 129 2.56 20.88 17.74
C SER A 129 1.94 20.06 18.87
N LYS A 130 2.79 19.55 19.76
CA LYS A 130 2.35 18.82 20.95
C LYS A 130 1.57 19.71 21.91
N GLU A 131 1.97 20.99 22.03
CA GLU A 131 1.32 21.98 22.87
C GLU A 131 -0.14 22.22 22.40
N GLU A 132 -0.34 22.34 21.10
CA GLU A 132 -1.67 22.47 20.51
C GLU A 132 -2.53 21.24 20.82
N ALA A 133 -1.98 20.04 20.64
CA ALA A 133 -2.69 18.80 20.96
C ALA A 133 -3.05 18.69 22.45
N LEU A 134 -2.14 19.05 23.35
CA LEU A 134 -2.38 19.03 24.80
C LEU A 134 -3.34 20.12 25.26
N ALA A 135 -3.43 21.24 24.56
CA ALA A 135 -4.39 22.30 24.89
C ALA A 135 -5.86 21.89 24.60
N ASP A 136 -6.08 20.85 23.81
CA ASP A 136 -7.39 20.41 23.34
C ASP A 136 -7.91 19.15 24.05
N MET A 137 -7.49 18.92 25.29
CA MET A 137 -7.78 17.69 26.05
C MET A 137 -9.28 17.36 26.14
N ASN A 138 -10.17 18.35 26.14
CA ASN A 138 -11.62 18.15 26.19
C ASN A 138 -12.22 17.62 24.90
N TRP A 139 -11.46 17.60 23.79
CA TRP A 139 -11.91 17.10 22.50
C TRP A 139 -11.82 15.57 22.41
N TYR A 140 -10.90 14.95 23.21
CA TYR A 140 -10.60 13.53 23.12
C TYR A 140 -11.69 12.65 23.75
N GLU A 141 -12.05 11.59 23.01
CA GLU A 141 -12.96 10.53 23.44
C GLU A 141 -12.27 9.19 23.23
N TYR A 142 -11.75 8.60 24.31
CA TYR A 142 -10.99 7.35 24.24
C TYR A 142 -11.87 6.13 23.95
N PRO A 143 -11.35 5.09 23.25
CA PRO A 143 -10.01 4.99 22.71
C PRO A 143 -9.78 5.80 21.42
N MET A 144 -8.52 6.28 21.24
CA MET A 144 -8.11 7.07 20.10
C MET A 144 -6.89 6.43 19.42
N ILE A 145 -6.63 6.83 18.18
CA ILE A 145 -5.36 6.53 17.46
C ILE A 145 -4.60 7.84 17.29
N VAL A 146 -3.31 7.80 17.64
CA VAL A 146 -2.34 8.88 17.40
C VAL A 146 -1.34 8.37 16.37
N LYS A 147 -1.12 9.14 15.30
CA LYS A 147 -0.21 8.73 14.21
C LYS A 147 0.37 9.92 13.46
N PRO A 148 1.56 9.79 12.80
CA PRO A 148 2.08 10.78 11.87
C PRO A 148 1.08 11.02 10.73
N ALA A 149 0.98 12.28 10.27
CA ALA A 149 0.10 12.61 9.15
C ALA A 149 0.57 11.97 7.82
N ASP A 150 1.89 11.85 7.63
CA ASP A 150 2.57 11.35 6.44
C ASP A 150 3.26 9.99 6.64
N GLY A 151 2.89 9.25 7.69
CA GLY A 151 3.42 7.92 7.98
C GLY A 151 2.81 6.82 7.11
N SER A 152 3.59 5.78 6.80
CA SER A 152 3.17 4.56 6.11
C SER A 152 3.65 3.30 6.84
N GLY A 153 3.03 2.13 6.55
CA GLY A 153 3.43 0.85 7.15
C GLY A 153 3.27 0.79 8.67
N SER A 154 2.25 1.41 9.22
CA SER A 154 1.92 1.46 10.66
C SER A 154 3.01 2.04 11.57
N LYS A 155 4.02 2.73 11.00
CA LYS A 155 5.12 3.34 11.78
C LYS A 155 4.63 4.55 12.57
N GLY A 156 4.82 4.53 13.90
CA GLY A 156 4.41 5.61 14.78
C GLY A 156 2.91 5.66 15.08
N VAL A 157 2.14 4.62 14.72
CA VAL A 157 0.72 4.49 15.05
C VAL A 157 0.58 3.94 16.45
N THR A 158 -0.12 4.64 17.33
CA THR A 158 -0.34 4.25 18.72
C THR A 158 -1.82 4.36 19.06
N ARG A 159 -2.41 3.28 19.58
CA ARG A 159 -3.71 3.34 20.25
C ARG A 159 -3.51 3.87 21.65
N VAL A 160 -4.40 4.76 22.07
CA VAL A 160 -4.42 5.34 23.41
C VAL A 160 -5.80 5.17 24.04
N ASP A 161 -5.82 4.68 25.25
CA ASP A 161 -7.03 4.41 26.01
C ASP A 161 -7.27 5.44 27.15
N ASN A 162 -6.29 6.34 27.37
CA ASN A 162 -6.36 7.37 28.41
C ASN A 162 -5.37 8.52 28.13
N GLU A 163 -5.50 9.60 28.93
CA GLU A 163 -4.68 10.80 28.84
C GLU A 163 -3.18 10.57 29.07
N GLN A 164 -2.80 9.63 29.96
CA GLN A 164 -1.38 9.37 30.26
C GLN A 164 -0.67 8.72 29.08
N GLU A 165 -1.38 7.85 28.36
CA GLU A 165 -0.89 7.21 27.14
C GLU A 165 -0.79 8.21 25.99
N LEU A 166 -1.75 9.17 25.89
CA LEU A 166 -1.78 10.20 24.87
C LEU A 166 -0.47 10.99 24.83
N VAL A 167 0.03 11.45 25.99
CA VAL A 167 1.25 12.26 26.07
C VAL A 167 2.45 11.56 25.42
N ARG A 168 2.61 10.25 25.66
CA ARG A 168 3.69 9.44 25.07
C ARG A 168 3.46 9.19 23.59
N ALA A 169 2.22 8.93 23.21
CA ALA A 169 1.86 8.68 21.81
C ALA A 169 2.10 9.91 20.92
N LEU A 170 1.85 11.12 21.44
CA LEU A 170 2.16 12.36 20.76
C LEU A 170 3.67 12.49 20.48
N ASP A 171 4.55 12.19 21.47
CA ASP A 171 5.99 12.22 21.26
C ASP A 171 6.42 11.26 20.15
N VAL A 172 5.93 10.03 20.17
CA VAL A 172 6.23 9.02 19.14
C VAL A 172 5.76 9.46 17.76
N ALA A 173 4.56 10.02 17.66
CA ALA A 173 3.99 10.43 16.37
C ALA A 173 4.74 11.64 15.78
N PHE A 174 5.05 12.65 16.58
CA PHE A 174 5.83 13.81 16.12
C PHE A 174 7.26 13.45 15.73
N ASP A 175 7.93 12.56 16.48
CA ASP A 175 9.29 12.08 16.15
C ASP A 175 9.32 11.34 14.79
N ARG A 176 8.24 10.67 14.41
CA ARG A 176 8.12 9.91 13.17
C ARG A 176 7.53 10.70 12.01
N SER A 177 6.94 11.86 12.25
CA SER A 177 6.37 12.70 11.18
C SER A 177 7.47 13.45 10.43
N ARG A 178 7.49 13.31 9.12
CA ARG A 178 8.41 14.06 8.23
C ARG A 178 7.87 15.46 7.92
N CYS A 179 6.55 15.61 7.82
CA CYS A 179 5.90 16.91 7.57
C CYS A 179 5.72 17.75 8.85
N GLY A 180 6.04 17.20 10.05
CA GLY A 180 5.86 17.87 11.34
C GLY A 180 4.41 17.87 11.84
N ASN A 181 3.47 17.26 11.12
CA ASN A 181 2.06 17.15 11.52
C ASN A 181 1.73 15.74 12.00
N ILE A 182 0.79 15.66 12.92
CA ILE A 182 0.18 14.41 13.36
C ILE A 182 -1.34 14.47 13.23
N ILE A 183 -1.99 13.31 13.31
CA ILE A 183 -3.44 13.22 13.45
C ILE A 183 -3.81 12.39 14.66
N VAL A 184 -4.83 12.86 15.39
CA VAL A 184 -5.52 12.09 16.43
C VAL A 184 -6.92 11.78 15.92
N GLU A 185 -7.32 10.52 15.96
CA GLU A 185 -8.63 10.09 15.45
C GLU A 185 -9.30 9.07 16.38
N ALA A 186 -10.61 9.03 16.41
CA ALA A 186 -11.36 8.01 17.14
C ALA A 186 -10.97 6.62 16.63
N PHE A 187 -10.77 5.68 17.56
CA PHE A 187 -10.51 4.30 17.21
C PHE A 187 -11.79 3.64 16.68
N ILE A 188 -11.80 3.28 15.41
CA ILE A 188 -12.91 2.54 14.80
C ILE A 188 -12.75 1.06 15.13
N GLU A 189 -13.50 0.59 16.13
CA GLU A 189 -13.60 -0.85 16.37
C GLU A 189 -14.26 -1.54 15.17
N LYS A 190 -13.54 -2.51 14.59
CA LYS A 190 -14.00 -3.21 13.40
C LYS A 190 -14.86 -4.43 13.71
N VAL A 191 -15.71 -4.79 12.76
CA VAL A 191 -16.39 -6.08 12.67
C VAL A 191 -15.75 -6.88 11.54
N GLY A 192 -15.30 -8.10 11.83
CA GLY A 192 -14.64 -8.95 10.84
C GLY A 192 -13.25 -8.45 10.44
N CYS A 193 -12.83 -8.81 9.24
CA CYS A 193 -11.54 -8.39 8.68
C CYS A 193 -11.59 -6.96 8.15
N SER A 194 -10.47 -6.25 8.21
CA SER A 194 -10.25 -5.07 7.35
C SER A 194 -9.97 -5.54 5.92
N SER A 195 -10.09 -4.65 4.97
CA SER A 195 -9.64 -4.86 3.59
C SER A 195 -8.49 -3.92 3.28
N ASP A 196 -7.47 -4.45 2.63
CA ASP A 196 -6.45 -3.70 1.91
C ASP A 196 -6.47 -4.26 0.48
N CYS A 197 -6.70 -3.40 -0.50
CA CYS A 197 -6.94 -3.84 -1.87
C CYS A 197 -6.37 -2.86 -2.90
N ASP A 198 -6.12 -3.38 -4.10
CA ASP A 198 -5.82 -2.54 -5.23
C ASP A 198 -7.05 -2.32 -6.11
N ALA A 199 -7.14 -1.09 -6.64
CA ALA A 199 -8.14 -0.64 -7.59
C ALA A 199 -7.48 0.09 -8.76
N PHE A 200 -8.16 0.19 -9.89
CA PHE A 200 -7.64 0.89 -11.07
C PHE A 200 -8.69 1.81 -11.68
N SER A 201 -8.28 3.07 -11.96
CA SER A 201 -9.10 4.01 -12.74
C SER A 201 -8.49 4.32 -14.10
N VAL A 202 -9.36 4.62 -15.05
CA VAL A 202 -9.00 5.19 -16.35
C VAL A 202 -9.72 6.52 -16.49
N ASN A 203 -8.96 7.61 -16.62
CA ASN A 203 -9.50 8.97 -16.70
C ASN A 203 -10.49 9.27 -15.55
N GLY A 204 -10.14 8.90 -14.32
CA GLY A 204 -10.97 9.12 -13.13
C GLY A 204 -12.20 8.21 -12.99
N VAL A 205 -12.41 7.28 -13.93
CA VAL A 205 -13.48 6.30 -13.85
C VAL A 205 -12.92 4.97 -13.33
N LEU A 206 -13.38 4.54 -12.17
CA LEU A 206 -13.00 3.27 -11.56
C LEU A 206 -13.42 2.12 -12.48
N LYS A 207 -12.47 1.28 -12.88
CA LYS A 207 -12.65 0.17 -13.82
C LYS A 207 -12.65 -1.18 -13.13
N ALA A 208 -11.88 -1.32 -12.09
CA ALA A 208 -11.82 -2.56 -11.31
C ALA A 208 -11.35 -2.28 -9.88
N ILE A 209 -11.85 -3.07 -8.93
CA ILE A 209 -11.46 -3.09 -7.53
C ILE A 209 -11.62 -4.50 -6.97
N TYR A 210 -10.66 -4.97 -6.14
CA TYR A 210 -10.66 -6.34 -5.62
C TYR A 210 -10.38 -6.34 -4.11
N TYR A 211 -11.45 -6.18 -3.33
CA TYR A 211 -11.37 -6.19 -1.86
C TYR A 211 -10.79 -7.51 -1.33
N SER A 212 -9.87 -7.42 -0.39
CA SER A 212 -9.33 -8.56 0.35
C SER A 212 -9.90 -8.65 1.75
N SER A 213 -9.63 -9.75 2.43
CA SER A 213 -9.66 -9.84 3.89
C SER A 213 -8.23 -9.85 4.43
N GLN A 214 -7.91 -8.87 5.27
CA GLN A 214 -6.59 -8.67 5.85
C GLN A 214 -6.49 -9.36 7.20
N TYR A 215 -5.46 -10.19 7.37
CA TYR A 215 -5.17 -10.93 8.59
C TYR A 215 -3.86 -10.44 9.22
N PHE A 216 -3.76 -10.57 10.54
CA PHE A 216 -2.65 -10.11 11.35
C PHE A 216 -2.11 -11.25 12.19
N ASP A 217 -0.81 -11.26 12.49
CA ASP A 217 -0.24 -12.16 13.47
C ASP A 217 -0.31 -11.52 14.87
N GLU A 218 -1.20 -12.03 15.72
CA GLU A 218 -1.37 -11.54 17.09
C GLU A 218 -0.14 -11.75 17.98
N LYS A 219 0.80 -12.62 17.55
CA LYS A 219 2.04 -12.92 18.28
C LYS A 219 3.22 -12.07 17.83
N ALA A 220 3.07 -11.34 16.70
CA ALA A 220 4.10 -10.44 16.23
C ALA A 220 4.34 -9.27 17.20
N ASP A 221 5.53 -8.72 17.21
CA ASP A 221 5.88 -7.54 18.03
C ASP A 221 4.97 -6.36 17.74
N ASN A 222 4.49 -6.23 16.48
CA ASN A 222 3.44 -5.31 16.10
C ASN A 222 2.22 -6.05 15.53
N PRO A 223 1.15 -6.25 16.31
CA PRO A 223 -0.04 -6.96 15.86
C PRO A 223 -0.90 -6.17 14.85
N TYR A 224 -0.46 -4.99 14.45
CA TYR A 224 -1.10 -4.18 13.40
C TYR A 224 -0.39 -4.28 12.05
N ALA A 225 0.73 -5.02 11.96
CA ALA A 225 1.38 -5.31 10.69
C ALA A 225 0.65 -6.45 9.97
N PRO A 226 0.19 -6.27 8.71
CA PRO A 226 -0.49 -7.32 7.97
C PRO A 226 0.40 -8.55 7.77
N ALA A 227 -0.14 -9.73 8.04
CA ALA A 227 0.55 -11.01 7.91
C ALA A 227 -0.01 -11.89 6.77
N ALA A 228 -1.27 -11.69 6.38
CA ALA A 228 -1.85 -12.36 5.22
C ALA A 228 -3.04 -11.59 4.64
N PHE A 229 -3.33 -11.89 3.37
CA PHE A 229 -4.48 -11.37 2.63
C PHE A 229 -5.22 -12.52 1.96
N CYS A 230 -6.56 -12.48 1.96
CA CYS A 230 -7.41 -13.49 1.34
C CYS A 230 -8.43 -12.89 0.39
N TRP A 231 -8.71 -13.60 -0.70
CA TRP A 231 -9.74 -13.26 -1.68
C TRP A 231 -10.64 -14.46 -1.99
N PRO A 232 -11.96 -14.19 -2.24
CA PRO A 232 -12.66 -12.92 -2.09
C PRO A 232 -12.71 -12.44 -0.63
N SER A 233 -13.04 -11.15 -0.45
CA SER A 233 -13.16 -10.53 0.88
C SER A 233 -14.33 -11.13 1.67
N THR A 234 -14.35 -10.85 3.00
CA THR A 234 -15.50 -11.18 3.86
C THR A 234 -16.57 -10.07 3.89
N PHE A 235 -16.40 -9.00 3.15
CA PHE A 235 -17.42 -7.95 3.01
C PHE A 235 -18.66 -8.47 2.30
N THR A 236 -19.84 -7.96 2.68
CA THR A 236 -21.06 -8.26 1.95
C THR A 236 -21.11 -7.48 0.63
N ALA A 237 -21.93 -7.93 -0.32
CA ALA A 237 -22.10 -7.25 -1.60
C ALA A 237 -22.57 -5.79 -1.44
N GLU A 238 -23.41 -5.51 -0.42
CA GLU A 238 -23.85 -4.15 -0.11
C GLU A 238 -22.70 -3.28 0.40
N GLN A 239 -21.82 -3.84 1.25
CA GLN A 239 -20.65 -3.12 1.79
C GLN A 239 -19.65 -2.82 0.67
N GLU A 240 -19.35 -3.78 -0.19
CA GLU A 240 -18.47 -3.58 -1.36
C GLU A 240 -19.07 -2.56 -2.34
N SER A 241 -20.36 -2.64 -2.63
CA SER A 241 -21.06 -1.69 -3.51
C SER A 241 -21.02 -0.26 -2.96
N TYR A 242 -21.27 -0.09 -1.64
CA TYR A 242 -21.19 1.21 -0.98
C TYR A 242 -19.77 1.79 -1.07
N LEU A 243 -18.75 1.01 -0.66
CA LEU A 243 -17.35 1.44 -0.70
C LEU A 243 -16.93 1.81 -2.12
N THR A 244 -17.28 0.99 -3.10
CA THR A 244 -16.96 1.22 -4.52
C THR A 244 -17.57 2.53 -5.02
N SER A 245 -18.83 2.82 -4.65
CA SER A 245 -19.50 4.08 -5.03
C SER A 245 -18.85 5.31 -4.38
N GLU A 246 -18.46 5.19 -3.10
CA GLU A 246 -17.79 6.28 -2.39
C GLU A 246 -16.36 6.51 -2.90
N ILE A 247 -15.62 5.44 -3.24
CA ILE A 247 -14.32 5.55 -3.89
C ILE A 247 -14.48 6.26 -5.24
N GLN A 248 -15.42 5.84 -6.09
CA GLN A 248 -15.67 6.51 -7.37
C GLN A 248 -15.99 8.00 -7.17
N ARG A 249 -16.85 8.34 -6.18
CA ARG A 249 -17.18 9.74 -5.85
C ARG A 249 -15.94 10.53 -5.41
N MET A 250 -15.06 9.92 -4.60
CA MET A 250 -13.79 10.51 -4.16
C MET A 250 -12.87 10.80 -5.35
N LEU A 251 -12.68 9.84 -6.27
CA LEU A 251 -11.86 10.02 -7.45
C LEU A 251 -12.36 11.18 -8.32
N GLN A 252 -13.67 11.35 -8.45
CA GLN A 252 -14.27 12.46 -9.20
C GLN A 252 -14.04 13.80 -8.50
N LEU A 253 -14.27 13.90 -7.19
CA LEU A 253 -14.05 15.13 -6.41
C LEU A 253 -12.59 15.59 -6.44
N LEU A 254 -11.65 14.64 -6.46
CA LEU A 254 -10.21 14.89 -6.53
C LEU A 254 -9.68 15.03 -7.97
N ASN A 255 -10.53 14.91 -9.00
CA ASN A 255 -10.13 14.93 -10.41
C ASN A 255 -8.98 13.96 -10.72
N MET A 256 -9.06 12.74 -10.20
CA MET A 256 -8.03 11.73 -10.41
C MET A 256 -7.99 11.27 -11.87
N GLY A 257 -6.82 10.78 -12.31
CA GLY A 257 -6.54 10.39 -13.68
C GLY A 257 -6.57 8.88 -13.92
N THR A 258 -5.57 8.40 -14.66
CA THR A 258 -5.36 6.98 -14.96
C THR A 258 -4.25 6.45 -14.07
N THR A 259 -4.59 5.62 -13.09
CA THR A 259 -3.61 5.05 -12.15
C THR A 259 -4.20 3.89 -11.34
N VAL A 260 -3.33 3.13 -10.71
CA VAL A 260 -3.66 2.16 -9.68
C VAL A 260 -3.78 2.86 -8.32
N TYR A 261 -4.62 2.32 -7.44
CA TYR A 261 -4.77 2.78 -6.05
C TYR A 261 -4.62 1.62 -5.11
N ASN A 262 -3.97 1.87 -3.97
CA ASN A 262 -4.06 1.01 -2.80
C ASN A 262 -5.07 1.63 -1.82
N ILE A 263 -6.01 0.82 -1.33
CA ILE A 263 -7.16 1.29 -0.56
C ILE A 263 -7.34 0.43 0.68
N GLU A 264 -7.31 1.06 1.85
CA GLU A 264 -7.68 0.43 3.09
C GLU A 264 -9.12 0.78 3.48
N ALA A 265 -9.91 -0.24 3.83
CA ALA A 265 -11.29 -0.10 4.27
C ALA A 265 -11.61 -1.03 5.43
N ARG A 266 -12.61 -0.68 6.24
CA ARG A 266 -13.13 -1.52 7.30
C ARG A 266 -14.60 -1.26 7.59
N ILE A 267 -15.26 -2.22 8.21
CA ILE A 267 -16.62 -2.07 8.71
C ILE A 267 -16.54 -1.80 10.22
N GLY A 268 -17.08 -0.68 10.65
CA GLY A 268 -17.16 -0.33 12.08
C GLY A 268 -18.20 -1.17 12.83
N LYS A 269 -18.09 -1.25 14.16
CA LYS A 269 -19.12 -1.85 15.01
C LYS A 269 -20.49 -1.16 14.91
N ASP A 270 -20.52 0.08 14.43
CA ASP A 270 -21.73 0.82 14.09
C ASP A 270 -22.38 0.36 12.77
N GLY A 271 -21.79 -0.65 12.12
CA GLY A 271 -22.23 -1.21 10.85
C GLY A 271 -21.84 -0.38 9.62
N LYS A 272 -21.18 0.76 9.78
CA LYS A 272 -20.81 1.63 8.66
C LYS A 272 -19.50 1.18 8.00
N PRO A 273 -19.44 1.21 6.66
CA PRO A 273 -18.16 1.09 5.93
C PRO A 273 -17.36 2.40 6.04
N TYR A 274 -16.06 2.27 6.31
CA TYR A 274 -15.10 3.36 6.40
C TYR A 274 -13.96 3.16 5.41
N ILE A 275 -13.65 4.18 4.62
CA ILE A 275 -12.42 4.26 3.83
C ILE A 275 -11.34 4.81 4.77
N MET A 276 -10.35 4.00 5.08
CA MET A 276 -9.31 4.37 6.04
C MET A 276 -8.14 5.10 5.38
N GLU A 277 -7.76 4.66 4.20
CA GLU A 277 -6.67 5.24 3.41
C GLU A 277 -6.91 4.98 1.92
N VAL A 278 -6.50 5.92 1.08
CA VAL A 278 -6.43 5.77 -0.38
C VAL A 278 -5.12 6.37 -0.83
N THR A 279 -4.28 5.58 -1.47
CA THR A 279 -3.01 6.04 -2.03
C THR A 279 -3.00 5.80 -3.53
N PRO A 280 -2.68 6.79 -4.38
CA PRO A 280 -2.68 6.62 -5.84
C PRO A 280 -1.40 5.93 -6.35
N ARG A 281 -1.18 4.72 -5.86
CA ARG A 281 -0.12 3.79 -6.22
C ARG A 281 -0.55 2.35 -5.91
N GLY A 282 0.07 1.35 -6.50
CA GLY A 282 -0.18 -0.05 -6.16
C GLY A 282 0.27 -0.43 -4.76
N GLY A 283 -0.35 -1.43 -4.18
CA GLY A 283 0.00 -1.97 -2.87
C GLY A 283 1.39 -2.59 -2.82
N GLY A 284 2.06 -2.49 -1.67
CA GLY A 284 3.41 -3.03 -1.48
C GLY A 284 3.46 -4.54 -1.27
N ASN A 285 2.36 -5.17 -0.90
CA ASN A 285 2.24 -6.60 -0.57
C ASN A 285 1.70 -7.40 -1.76
N ARG A 286 2.28 -7.25 -2.96
CA ARG A 286 1.92 -7.96 -4.19
C ARG A 286 0.43 -7.92 -4.58
N LEU A 287 -0.36 -6.98 -4.03
CA LEU A 287 -1.81 -6.92 -4.24
C LEU A 287 -2.19 -6.87 -5.72
N SER A 288 -1.49 -6.04 -6.52
CA SER A 288 -1.70 -5.99 -7.97
C SER A 288 -1.33 -7.30 -8.69
N GLU A 289 -0.30 -8.01 -8.21
CA GLU A 289 0.06 -9.33 -8.73
C GLU A 289 -0.99 -10.37 -8.38
N MET A 290 -1.54 -10.31 -7.14
CA MET A 290 -2.64 -11.17 -6.73
C MET A 290 -3.89 -10.97 -7.60
N VAL A 291 -4.21 -9.73 -7.99
CA VAL A 291 -5.28 -9.45 -8.96
C VAL A 291 -5.03 -10.20 -10.27
N ARG A 292 -3.79 -10.21 -10.76
CA ARG A 292 -3.41 -10.95 -11.98
C ARG A 292 -3.57 -12.46 -11.81
N TYR A 293 -3.16 -13.04 -10.67
CA TYR A 293 -3.36 -14.47 -10.38
C TYR A 293 -4.84 -14.86 -10.38
N MET A 294 -5.67 -14.08 -9.68
CA MET A 294 -7.08 -14.37 -9.48
C MET A 294 -7.94 -14.20 -10.72
N THR A 295 -7.61 -13.25 -11.58
CA THR A 295 -8.52 -12.73 -12.62
C THR A 295 -7.90 -12.63 -14.01
N GLY A 296 -6.56 -12.59 -14.09
CA GLY A 296 -5.82 -12.29 -15.32
C GLY A 296 -5.84 -10.80 -15.71
N VAL A 297 -6.33 -9.89 -14.83
CA VAL A 297 -6.23 -8.43 -15.02
C VAL A 297 -4.88 -7.96 -14.47
N ASP A 298 -4.09 -7.27 -15.28
CA ASP A 298 -2.75 -6.80 -14.89
C ASP A 298 -2.75 -5.29 -14.62
N PHE A 299 -2.84 -4.92 -13.31
CA PHE A 299 -2.80 -3.53 -12.89
C PHE A 299 -1.41 -2.92 -13.00
N ILE A 300 -0.35 -3.74 -12.92
CA ILE A 300 1.03 -3.27 -13.06
C ILE A 300 1.27 -2.82 -14.49
N GLU A 301 0.95 -3.65 -15.47
CA GLU A 301 1.07 -3.33 -16.89
C GLU A 301 0.19 -2.12 -17.26
N ALA A 302 -1.05 -2.10 -16.79
CA ALA A 302 -1.98 -0.99 -17.01
C ALA A 302 -1.44 0.33 -16.44
N ASN A 303 -0.80 0.30 -15.27
CA ASN A 303 -0.24 1.50 -14.64
C ASN A 303 0.98 2.04 -15.43
N VAL A 304 1.82 1.16 -15.94
CA VAL A 304 2.95 1.53 -16.82
C VAL A 304 2.44 2.19 -18.10
N LEU A 305 1.45 1.58 -18.77
CA LEU A 305 0.86 2.12 -20.00
C LEU A 305 0.14 3.46 -19.76
N GLY A 306 -0.64 3.56 -18.68
CA GLY A 306 -1.30 4.81 -18.29
C GLY A 306 -0.30 5.95 -18.04
N ALA A 307 0.82 5.64 -17.39
CA ALA A 307 1.84 6.64 -17.07
C ALA A 307 2.55 7.23 -18.28
N ILE A 308 2.58 6.54 -19.43
CA ILE A 308 3.13 7.05 -20.70
C ILE A 308 2.06 7.55 -21.67
N GLY A 309 0.82 7.71 -21.19
CA GLY A 309 -0.31 8.31 -21.94
C GLY A 309 -1.12 7.32 -22.78
N GLU A 310 -0.91 6.03 -22.66
CA GLU A 310 -1.78 5.04 -23.28
C GLU A 310 -3.04 4.81 -22.45
N THR A 311 -4.12 4.39 -23.10
CA THR A 311 -5.38 4.05 -22.41
C THR A 311 -5.45 2.55 -22.18
N PRO A 312 -5.17 2.06 -20.96
CA PRO A 312 -5.21 0.62 -20.70
C PRO A 312 -6.64 0.07 -20.74
N ALA A 313 -6.80 -1.13 -21.32
CA ALA A 313 -8.07 -1.84 -21.37
C ALA A 313 -8.27 -2.64 -20.07
N ILE A 314 -8.84 -2.01 -19.05
CA ILE A 314 -9.13 -2.64 -17.75
C ILE A 314 -10.65 -2.82 -17.60
N GLU A 315 -11.05 -4.03 -17.24
CA GLU A 315 -12.41 -4.40 -16.89
C GLU A 315 -12.44 -5.27 -15.64
N GLN A 316 -13.45 -5.09 -14.79
CA GLN A 316 -13.70 -5.95 -13.65
C GLN A 316 -14.00 -7.37 -14.14
N LYS A 317 -13.22 -8.35 -13.66
CA LYS A 317 -13.46 -9.77 -13.94
C LYS A 317 -13.75 -10.53 -12.64
N PRO A 318 -14.52 -11.62 -12.68
CA PRO A 318 -14.77 -12.43 -11.49
C PRO A 318 -13.47 -13.08 -10.99
N ILE A 319 -13.32 -13.16 -9.67
CA ILE A 319 -12.29 -13.95 -9.02
C ILE A 319 -12.58 -15.43 -9.26
N LYS A 320 -11.54 -16.20 -9.62
CA LYS A 320 -11.64 -17.65 -9.84
C LYS A 320 -10.98 -18.39 -8.69
N GLY A 321 -11.79 -19.14 -7.92
CA GLY A 321 -11.31 -19.86 -6.74
C GLY A 321 -11.11 -18.97 -5.52
N TYR A 322 -10.34 -19.46 -4.56
CA TYR A 322 -10.02 -18.78 -3.30
C TYR A 322 -8.51 -18.65 -3.19
N TRP A 323 -8.05 -17.46 -2.88
CA TRP A 323 -6.64 -17.12 -2.92
C TRP A 323 -6.17 -16.52 -1.61
N ALA A 324 -4.94 -16.81 -1.26
CA ALA A 324 -4.29 -16.13 -0.15
C ALA A 324 -2.86 -15.76 -0.51
N GLU A 325 -2.42 -14.62 0.00
CA GLU A 325 -1.02 -14.25 0.12
C GLU A 325 -0.64 -14.26 1.59
N VAL A 326 0.42 -14.97 1.93
CA VAL A 326 0.98 -15.03 3.28
C VAL A 326 2.33 -14.34 3.27
N ILE A 327 2.50 -13.35 4.13
CA ILE A 327 3.76 -12.64 4.33
C ILE A 327 4.69 -13.54 5.14
N LEU A 328 5.80 -13.94 4.56
CA LEU A 328 6.82 -14.71 5.26
C LEU A 328 7.56 -13.79 6.23
N HIS A 329 7.62 -14.17 7.51
CA HIS A 329 8.28 -13.36 8.53
C HIS A 329 8.83 -14.24 9.66
N ALA A 330 9.83 -13.75 10.37
CA ALA A 330 10.45 -14.48 11.47
C ALA A 330 9.81 -14.12 12.82
N ASP A 331 9.71 -15.11 13.72
CA ASP A 331 9.22 -14.93 15.09
C ASP A 331 10.34 -14.52 16.06
N LYS A 332 11.60 -14.66 15.64
CA LYS A 332 12.78 -14.39 16.46
C LYS A 332 13.92 -13.87 15.62
N LYS A 333 14.83 -13.16 16.28
CA LYS A 333 16.10 -12.75 15.68
C LYS A 333 17.00 -13.96 15.42
N GLY A 334 17.72 -13.94 14.30
CA GLY A 334 18.71 -14.96 13.95
C GLY A 334 19.08 -14.92 12.45
N LYS A 335 19.54 -16.06 11.92
CA LYS A 335 19.85 -16.19 10.50
C LYS A 335 18.79 -17.02 9.78
N PHE A 336 18.29 -16.51 8.69
CA PHE A 336 17.34 -17.23 7.85
C PHE A 336 17.97 -18.50 7.27
N ALA A 337 17.38 -19.66 7.52
CA ALA A 337 17.85 -20.95 7.07
C ALA A 337 16.87 -21.65 6.09
N GLY A 338 15.74 -21.03 5.80
CA GLY A 338 14.78 -21.51 4.81
C GLY A 338 13.33 -21.49 5.24
N VAL A 339 12.47 -21.99 4.37
CA VAL A 339 11.01 -22.13 4.58
C VAL A 339 10.64 -23.58 4.43
N ALA A 340 9.90 -24.12 5.43
CA ALA A 340 9.34 -25.46 5.36
C ALA A 340 7.81 -25.37 5.22
N ILE A 341 7.27 -26.12 4.25
CA ILE A 341 5.83 -26.25 4.01
C ILE A 341 5.46 -27.72 4.16
N SER A 342 4.41 -28.00 4.93
CA SER A 342 3.90 -29.36 5.14
C SER A 342 3.38 -29.99 3.86
N ASP A 343 3.50 -31.31 3.72
CA ASP A 343 3.18 -32.02 2.49
C ASP A 343 1.72 -31.86 2.06
N ASN A 344 0.79 -31.75 3.01
CA ASN A 344 -0.63 -31.56 2.74
C ASN A 344 -0.96 -30.16 2.15
N MET A 345 -0.06 -29.19 2.28
CA MET A 345 -0.27 -27.84 1.75
C MET A 345 0.49 -27.56 0.44
N LYS A 346 1.46 -28.42 0.08
CA LYS A 346 2.27 -28.21 -1.14
C LYS A 346 1.46 -28.05 -2.42
N SER A 347 0.33 -28.75 -2.55
CA SER A 347 -0.56 -28.66 -3.72
C SER A 347 -1.30 -27.33 -3.81
N ASN A 348 -1.43 -26.60 -2.72
CA ASN A 348 -2.08 -25.28 -2.69
C ASN A 348 -1.09 -24.15 -2.96
N VAL A 349 0.23 -24.39 -2.84
CA VAL A 349 1.25 -23.39 -3.09
C VAL A 349 1.39 -23.14 -4.59
N VAL A 350 1.05 -21.93 -5.02
CA VAL A 350 1.24 -21.45 -6.39
C VAL A 350 2.65 -20.88 -6.55
N GLU A 351 3.10 -20.14 -5.56
CA GLU A 351 4.44 -19.54 -5.53
C GLU A 351 4.95 -19.41 -4.10
N LEU A 352 6.22 -19.71 -3.91
CA LEU A 352 6.97 -19.44 -2.69
C LEU A 352 8.15 -18.55 -3.05
N ALA A 353 8.11 -17.28 -2.63
CA ALA A 353 9.03 -16.23 -3.06
C ALA A 353 9.73 -15.57 -1.85
N PRO A 354 10.71 -16.20 -1.22
CA PRO A 354 11.58 -15.52 -0.27
C PRO A 354 12.43 -14.46 -1.00
N THR A 355 12.56 -13.28 -0.41
CA THR A 355 13.29 -12.13 -0.96
C THR A 355 14.71 -12.00 -0.40
N ILE A 356 15.08 -12.84 0.56
CA ILE A 356 16.37 -12.85 1.22
C ILE A 356 17.07 -14.21 1.00
N GLU A 357 18.39 -14.21 1.05
CA GLU A 357 19.22 -15.42 0.91
C GLU A 357 19.40 -16.14 2.25
N ILE A 358 19.67 -17.45 2.20
CA ILE A 358 20.03 -18.23 3.38
C ILE A 358 21.27 -17.63 4.05
N GLY A 359 21.24 -17.51 5.38
CA GLY A 359 22.29 -16.88 6.18
C GLY A 359 22.11 -15.38 6.41
N HIS A 360 21.12 -14.74 5.78
CA HIS A 360 20.78 -13.33 6.04
C HIS A 360 20.22 -13.15 7.47
N GLU A 361 20.62 -12.09 8.14
CA GLU A 361 20.07 -11.77 9.47
C GLU A 361 18.63 -11.31 9.36
N VAL A 362 17.77 -11.82 10.24
CA VAL A 362 16.35 -11.47 10.34
C VAL A 362 16.02 -11.01 11.74
N GLU A 363 15.08 -10.10 11.84
CA GLU A 363 14.50 -9.59 13.09
C GLU A 363 13.08 -10.12 13.27
N PRO A 364 12.52 -10.12 14.49
CA PRO A 364 11.11 -10.40 14.72
C PRO A 364 10.22 -9.43 13.94
N PHE A 365 9.07 -9.92 13.46
CA PHE A 365 8.17 -9.15 12.61
C PHE A 365 7.53 -7.99 13.37
N SER A 366 7.82 -6.76 12.94
CA SER A 366 7.28 -5.53 13.50
C SER A 366 6.69 -4.57 12.47
N CYS A 367 7.11 -4.71 11.21
CA CYS A 367 6.61 -3.88 10.12
C CYS A 367 6.89 -4.55 8.76
N ALA A 368 6.34 -3.98 7.68
CA ALA A 368 6.48 -4.52 6.33
C ALA A 368 7.93 -4.70 5.86
N SER A 369 8.88 -3.90 6.38
CA SER A 369 10.31 -4.05 6.04
C SER A 369 10.97 -5.28 6.64
N ASP A 370 10.36 -5.93 7.63
CA ASP A 370 10.86 -7.16 8.26
C ASP A 370 10.34 -8.42 7.54
N ALA A 371 9.51 -8.24 6.50
CA ALA A 371 9.06 -9.32 5.65
C ALA A 371 10.24 -9.95 4.90
N ILE A 372 10.32 -11.27 4.90
CA ILE A 372 11.35 -12.05 4.21
C ILE A 372 10.88 -12.66 2.90
N GLY A 373 9.69 -12.29 2.47
CA GLY A 373 9.07 -12.74 1.24
C GLY A 373 7.58 -12.99 1.38
N SER A 374 7.00 -13.72 0.43
CA SER A 374 5.60 -14.12 0.45
C SER A 374 5.37 -15.54 -0.08
N CYS A 375 4.22 -16.10 0.27
CA CYS A 375 3.72 -17.37 -0.27
C CYS A 375 2.32 -17.14 -0.84
N VAL A 376 2.15 -17.42 -2.14
CA VAL A 376 0.86 -17.35 -2.83
C VAL A 376 0.21 -18.73 -2.82
N LEU A 377 -1.05 -18.77 -2.39
CA LEU A 377 -1.83 -19.99 -2.24
C LEU A 377 -3.13 -19.90 -3.03
N HIS A 378 -3.56 -21.07 -3.56
CA HIS A 378 -4.86 -21.25 -4.22
C HIS A 378 -5.62 -22.41 -3.58
N PHE A 379 -6.92 -22.21 -3.41
CA PHE A 379 -7.83 -23.20 -2.82
C PHE A 379 -9.10 -23.35 -3.65
N ASP A 380 -9.68 -24.56 -3.62
CA ASP A 380 -10.93 -24.84 -4.31
C ASP A 380 -12.16 -24.41 -3.49
N ASN A 381 -12.03 -24.29 -2.18
CA ASN A 381 -13.12 -23.84 -1.30
C ASN A 381 -12.64 -22.87 -0.19
N LYS A 382 -13.59 -22.09 0.31
CA LYS A 382 -13.37 -21.04 1.29
C LYS A 382 -12.92 -21.58 2.63
N GLU A 383 -13.52 -22.64 3.09
CA GLU A 383 -13.28 -23.23 4.40
C GLU A 383 -11.83 -23.71 4.53
N GLN A 384 -11.28 -24.31 3.48
CA GLN A 384 -9.86 -24.72 3.45
C GLN A 384 -8.93 -23.52 3.52
N MET A 385 -9.23 -22.44 2.77
CA MET A 385 -8.45 -21.23 2.81
C MET A 385 -8.47 -20.61 4.21
N GLU A 386 -9.65 -20.40 4.78
CA GLU A 386 -9.80 -19.79 6.11
C GLU A 386 -9.10 -20.64 7.19
N TYR A 387 -9.26 -21.98 7.13
CA TYR A 387 -8.55 -22.88 8.05
C TYR A 387 -7.04 -22.74 7.92
N ALA A 388 -6.50 -22.76 6.70
CA ALA A 388 -5.07 -22.64 6.47
C ALA A 388 -4.50 -21.32 7.01
N ILE A 389 -5.22 -20.21 6.85
CA ILE A 389 -4.77 -18.91 7.33
C ILE A 389 -4.83 -18.81 8.87
N MET A 390 -5.89 -19.31 9.49
CA MET A 390 -6.00 -19.31 10.97
C MET A 390 -5.04 -20.28 11.65
N HIS A 391 -4.58 -21.32 10.95
CA HIS A 391 -3.69 -22.35 11.47
C HIS A 391 -2.33 -22.38 10.76
N GLN A 392 -1.81 -21.21 10.42
CA GLN A 392 -0.62 -21.04 9.60
C GLN A 392 0.60 -21.79 10.15
N SER A 393 0.79 -21.82 11.47
CA SER A 393 1.90 -22.49 12.14
C SER A 393 1.89 -24.04 12.00
N GLU A 394 0.77 -24.64 11.58
CA GLU A 394 0.67 -26.09 11.36
C GLU A 394 1.31 -26.52 10.02
N TRP A 395 1.38 -25.62 9.04
CA TRP A 395 1.82 -25.96 7.71
C TRP A 395 2.99 -25.11 7.18
N LEU A 396 3.21 -23.91 7.73
CA LEU A 396 4.30 -23.00 7.37
C LEU A 396 5.25 -22.81 8.53
N LYS A 397 6.55 -22.99 8.29
CA LYS A 397 7.58 -22.73 9.28
C LYS A 397 8.74 -21.98 8.64
N ILE A 398 9.07 -20.84 9.20
CA ILE A 398 10.30 -20.12 8.90
C ILE A 398 11.41 -20.68 9.76
N ILE A 399 12.50 -21.11 9.14
CA ILE A 399 13.65 -21.71 9.82
C ILE A 399 14.65 -20.59 10.09
N VAL A 400 14.93 -20.36 11.37
CA VAL A 400 15.89 -19.34 11.85
C VAL A 400 16.89 -20.02 12.79
N GLU A 401 18.19 -19.90 12.49
CA GLU A 401 19.33 -20.41 13.29
C GLU A 401 19.96 -19.31 14.15
#